data_b4366eaed2067fcbefba1660706aa2c9
#
_entry.id   b4366eaed2067fcbefba1660706aa2c9
#
_cell.length_a   1.000
_cell.length_b   1.000
_cell.length_c   1.000
_cell.angle_alpha   90.00
_cell.angle_beta   90.00
_cell.angle_gamma   90.00
#
_symmetry.space_group_name_H-M   'P 1'
#
loop_
_entity.id
_entity.type
_entity.pdbx_description
1 polymer ?
#
loop_
_entity_poly.entity_id
_entity_poly.type
_entity_poly.pdbx_seq_one_letter_code
_entity_poly.pdbx_strand_id
1 'polypeptide(L)'
;METIAQLQSKLQEAADLLASVTRELDAHRNAGAAAESFDFARLRCDAENHPYTGHPAARSSMPELYYLLLLTVLTTAEAKEAQWLHLYRITKGADYAQDVHDLLPAAHAMTDAQMVECIECIRRDNLTRAFLIDAMILTLLREEEDTYLLEYIAGLAALMEVPPAEITEVIQLAKCVASQDSERYIEFLGKSSIEHAKETAFYFHQMTDDLNSAVHHNTKHLIIANVSKRNTQINLDEWKANRISFVMCDFENMTFKSNQKHVDFLGCTFKKVYHMCCISINNGTIKDCVFDDCKADAKSPVIRLSNVEISNTEFTHCITEDADANCLFEVDQTTMTGCRFTYCIRKGGASSDAGIVQATNNSILQNCIFECCSTDDRDPLSISMSSIIWTTSRKKAPTSSILLLHNSIVKNVTFQSCTGEKTQQMS
;
A
#
# COMPACT_ATOMS: atom_id res chain seq x y z
N MET A 1 -22.85 25.62 -4.29
CA MET A 1 -22.29 26.59 -3.32
C MET A 1 -23.19 26.58 -2.10
N GLU A 2 -22.72 26.08 -0.98
CA GLU A 2 -23.45 26.20 0.29
C GLU A 2 -23.50 27.68 0.68
N THR A 3 -24.65 28.13 1.16
CA THR A 3 -24.82 29.52 1.60
C THR A 3 -24.10 29.71 2.94
N ILE A 4 -23.62 30.93 3.20
CA ILE A 4 -22.99 31.34 4.48
C ILE A 4 -23.87 30.93 5.68
N ALA A 5 -25.20 31.02 5.54
CA ALA A 5 -26.16 30.60 6.56
C ALA A 5 -26.12 29.06 6.84
N GLN A 6 -25.87 28.23 5.82
CA GLN A 6 -25.73 26.77 6.00
C GLN A 6 -24.41 26.43 6.68
N LEU A 7 -23.34 27.15 6.38
CA LEU A 7 -22.05 26.99 7.07
C LEU A 7 -22.14 27.45 8.53
N GLN A 8 -22.84 28.55 8.80
CA GLN A 8 -23.09 29.02 10.17
C GLN A 8 -23.93 28.03 10.99
N SER A 9 -24.97 27.41 10.36
CA SER A 9 -25.77 26.37 11.02
C SER A 9 -24.95 25.15 11.39
N LYS A 10 -24.10 24.66 10.47
CA LYS A 10 -23.20 23.52 10.73
C LYS A 10 -22.15 23.84 11.81
N LEU A 11 -21.65 25.05 11.84
CA LEU A 11 -20.71 25.52 12.86
C LEU A 11 -21.38 25.57 14.24
N GLN A 12 -22.63 26.01 14.29
CA GLN A 12 -23.41 26.05 15.54
C GLN A 12 -23.76 24.66 16.02
N GLU A 13 -24.17 23.75 15.12
CA GLU A 13 -24.43 22.34 15.46
C GLU A 13 -23.17 21.64 15.99
N ALA A 14 -22.01 21.90 15.39
CA ALA A 14 -20.73 21.38 15.85
C ALA A 14 -20.32 21.96 17.22
N ALA A 15 -20.57 23.25 17.45
CA ALA A 15 -20.30 23.91 18.72
C ALA A 15 -21.24 23.38 19.85
N ASP A 16 -22.51 23.14 19.53
CA ASP A 16 -23.48 22.58 20.49
C ASP A 16 -23.15 21.12 20.82
N LEU A 17 -22.67 20.35 19.83
CA LEU A 17 -22.18 18.99 20.02
C LEU A 17 -20.94 18.99 20.93
N LEU A 18 -19.97 19.85 20.65
CA LEU A 18 -18.78 20.05 21.49
C LEU A 18 -19.14 20.41 22.94
N ALA A 19 -20.06 21.35 23.13
CA ALA A 19 -20.51 21.74 24.46
C ALA A 19 -21.26 20.61 25.21
N SER A 20 -21.97 19.74 24.49
CA SER A 20 -22.58 18.53 25.07
C SER A 20 -21.55 17.52 25.50
N VAL A 21 -20.58 17.25 24.61
CA VAL A 21 -19.46 16.31 24.82
C VAL A 21 -18.59 16.77 26.00
N THR A 22 -18.28 18.07 26.09
CA THR A 22 -17.48 18.60 27.20
C THR A 22 -18.20 18.45 28.54
N ARG A 23 -19.52 18.67 28.60
CA ARG A 23 -20.30 18.48 29.84
C ARG A 23 -20.35 17.02 30.30
N GLU A 24 -20.47 16.08 29.39
CA GLU A 24 -20.46 14.66 29.70
C GLU A 24 -19.05 14.17 30.13
N LEU A 25 -17.99 14.69 29.50
CA LEU A 25 -16.59 14.48 29.91
C LEU A 25 -16.36 14.92 31.36
N ASP A 26 -16.84 16.10 31.75
CA ASP A 26 -16.70 16.59 33.12
C ASP A 26 -17.50 15.76 34.12
N ALA A 27 -18.64 15.20 33.72
CA ALA A 27 -19.41 14.29 34.55
C ALA A 27 -18.70 12.94 34.79
N HIS A 28 -18.07 12.40 33.77
CA HIS A 28 -17.25 11.16 33.88
C HIS A 28 -15.92 11.38 34.62
N ARG A 29 -15.26 12.52 34.46
CA ARG A 29 -14.05 12.90 35.21
C ARG A 29 -14.27 12.90 36.72
N ASN A 30 -15.47 13.25 37.18
CA ASN A 30 -15.79 13.36 38.61
C ASN A 30 -16.22 12.01 39.24
N ALA A 31 -16.42 10.96 38.46
CA ALA A 31 -16.71 9.61 38.93
C ALA A 31 -15.44 8.82 39.24
N GLY A 32 -14.60 9.35 40.15
CA GLY A 32 -13.27 8.84 40.48
C GLY A 32 -13.18 7.33 40.63
N ALA A 33 -12.62 6.69 39.63
CA ALA A 33 -12.11 5.33 39.70
C ALA A 33 -10.65 5.37 40.22
N ALA A 34 -10.27 4.42 41.04
CA ALA A 34 -8.88 4.25 41.48
C ALA A 34 -8.04 3.92 40.22
N ALA A 35 -7.18 4.86 39.82
CA ALA A 35 -6.34 4.70 38.65
C ALA A 35 -5.45 3.46 38.83
N GLU A 36 -5.52 2.49 37.89
CA GLU A 36 -4.51 1.44 37.80
C GLU A 36 -3.14 2.12 37.67
N SER A 37 -2.21 1.82 38.60
CA SER A 37 -0.86 2.35 38.51
C SER A 37 -0.06 1.57 37.46
N PHE A 38 0.06 2.12 36.25
CA PHE A 38 0.88 1.53 35.18
C PHE A 38 2.37 1.71 35.45
N ASP A 39 3.15 0.71 35.09
CA ASP A 39 4.61 0.84 35.04
C ASP A 39 5.01 1.54 33.72
N PHE A 40 4.96 2.87 33.75
CA PHE A 40 5.31 3.68 32.59
C PHE A 40 6.79 3.53 32.17
N ALA A 41 7.68 3.15 33.06
CA ALA A 41 9.09 2.91 32.72
C ALA A 41 9.20 1.64 31.85
N ARG A 42 8.48 0.59 32.22
CA ARG A 42 8.38 -0.64 31.43
C ARG A 42 7.73 -0.37 30.06
N LEU A 43 6.61 0.35 30.02
CA LEU A 43 5.92 0.66 28.76
C LEU A 43 6.80 1.45 27.79
N ARG A 44 7.60 2.40 28.28
CA ARG A 44 8.57 3.11 27.45
C ARG A 44 9.65 2.18 26.90
N CYS A 45 10.18 1.28 27.72
CA CYS A 45 11.15 0.28 27.29
C CYS A 45 10.55 -0.68 26.24
N ASP A 46 9.31 -1.13 26.45
CA ASP A 46 8.60 -2.00 25.49
C ASP A 46 8.31 -1.28 24.18
N ALA A 47 8.05 0.03 24.21
CA ALA A 47 7.88 0.85 23.01
C ALA A 47 9.19 1.01 22.23
N GLU A 48 10.35 1.03 22.87
CA GLU A 48 11.66 1.06 22.21
C GLU A 48 11.97 -0.21 21.42
N ASN A 49 11.42 -1.34 21.78
CA ASN A 49 11.58 -2.58 21.06
C ASN A 49 10.82 -2.62 19.72
N HIS A 50 9.72 -1.85 19.62
CA HIS A 50 8.86 -1.79 18.42
C HIS A 50 8.31 -0.37 18.21
N PRO A 51 9.18 0.64 17.96
CA PRO A 51 8.72 1.98 17.66
C PRO A 51 8.02 1.99 16.30
N TYR A 52 7.02 2.85 16.15
CA TYR A 52 6.39 3.06 14.83
C TYR A 52 7.24 3.99 13.97
N THR A 53 8.39 3.49 13.55
CA THR A 53 9.40 4.26 12.81
C THR A 53 8.82 4.86 11.52
N GLY A 54 9.01 6.17 11.34
CA GLY A 54 8.46 6.90 10.20
C GLY A 54 7.01 7.33 10.39
N HIS A 55 6.49 7.30 11.62
CA HIS A 55 5.14 7.78 11.93
C HIS A 55 4.91 9.20 11.44
N PRO A 56 3.77 9.52 10.78
CA PRO A 56 3.50 10.85 10.22
C PRO A 56 3.59 12.00 11.23
N ALA A 57 3.32 11.77 12.51
CA ALA A 57 3.46 12.77 13.57
C ALA A 57 4.87 13.41 13.65
N ALA A 58 5.91 12.72 13.17
CA ALA A 58 7.26 13.28 13.02
C ALA A 58 7.33 14.52 12.11
N ARG A 59 6.34 14.68 11.23
CA ARG A 59 6.25 15.84 10.31
C ARG A 59 5.50 17.02 10.90
N SER A 60 4.94 16.88 12.10
CA SER A 60 4.18 17.96 12.73
C SER A 60 5.08 19.14 13.03
N SER A 61 4.63 20.34 12.70
CA SER A 61 5.29 21.59 13.07
C SER A 61 5.20 21.88 14.57
N MET A 62 4.19 21.31 15.23
CA MET A 62 3.95 21.41 16.69
C MET A 62 3.49 20.04 17.21
N PRO A 63 4.41 19.07 17.36
CA PRO A 63 4.05 17.68 17.72
C PRO A 63 3.33 17.58 19.07
N GLU A 64 3.59 18.50 20.00
CA GLU A 64 2.91 18.56 21.29
C GLU A 64 1.38 18.68 21.13
N LEU A 65 0.89 19.49 20.18
CA LEU A 65 -0.55 19.65 19.92
C LEU A 65 -1.20 18.36 19.38
N TYR A 66 -0.45 17.58 18.58
CA TYR A 66 -0.90 16.28 18.11
C TYR A 66 -1.14 15.31 19.27
N TYR A 67 -0.16 15.19 20.17
CA TYR A 67 -0.25 14.30 21.32
C TYR A 67 -1.25 14.81 22.36
N LEU A 68 -1.36 16.11 22.52
CA LEU A 68 -2.32 16.71 23.41
C LEU A 68 -3.76 16.34 23.02
N LEU A 69 -4.09 16.41 21.72
CA LEU A 69 -5.40 16.00 21.23
C LEU A 69 -5.61 14.47 21.32
N LEU A 70 -4.58 13.65 21.07
CA LEU A 70 -4.68 12.19 21.28
C LEU A 70 -4.92 11.84 22.74
N LEU A 71 -4.32 12.55 23.69
CA LEU A 71 -4.54 12.35 25.09
C LEU A 71 -5.98 12.67 25.52
N THR A 72 -6.67 13.59 24.87
CA THR A 72 -8.11 13.79 25.14
C THR A 72 -8.92 12.56 24.81
N VAL A 73 -8.60 11.86 23.71
CA VAL A 73 -9.23 10.58 23.34
C VAL A 73 -8.93 9.50 24.40
N LEU A 74 -7.68 9.46 24.88
CA LEU A 74 -7.25 8.50 25.90
C LEU A 74 -7.95 8.74 27.25
N THR A 75 -8.15 10.00 27.63
CA THR A 75 -8.68 10.40 28.94
C THR A 75 -10.20 10.47 29.03
N THR A 76 -10.93 10.14 27.97
CA THR A 76 -12.40 10.07 27.99
C THR A 76 -12.94 9.05 28.98
N ALA A 77 -12.16 8.02 29.31
CA ALA A 77 -12.46 7.04 30.33
C ALA A 77 -11.13 6.47 30.89
N GLU A 78 -11.20 5.43 31.75
CA GLU A 78 -10.02 4.78 32.30
C GLU A 78 -9.15 4.17 31.19
N ALA A 79 -7.91 4.67 31.05
CA ALA A 79 -6.98 4.21 30.04
C ALA A 79 -6.47 2.79 30.35
N LYS A 80 -6.25 1.98 29.31
CA LYS A 80 -5.67 0.64 29.40
C LYS A 80 -4.18 0.65 29.05
N GLU A 81 -3.45 -0.34 29.54
CA GLU A 81 -2.00 -0.49 29.29
C GLU A 81 -1.67 -0.53 27.79
N ALA A 82 -2.48 -1.26 26.99
CA ALA A 82 -2.31 -1.36 25.54
C ALA A 82 -2.42 0.01 24.83
N GLN A 83 -3.26 0.90 25.31
CA GLN A 83 -3.42 2.26 24.77
C GLN A 83 -2.18 3.12 25.05
N TRP A 84 -1.64 3.06 26.28
CA TRP A 84 -0.40 3.74 26.64
C TRP A 84 0.79 3.22 25.85
N LEU A 85 0.90 1.90 25.70
CA LEU A 85 1.96 1.30 24.88
C LEU A 85 1.88 1.76 23.42
N HIS A 86 0.67 1.82 22.86
CA HIS A 86 0.46 2.35 21.51
C HIS A 86 0.94 3.80 21.40
N LEU A 87 0.54 4.65 22.32
CA LEU A 87 0.94 6.06 22.34
C LEU A 87 2.47 6.23 22.49
N TYR A 88 3.13 5.45 23.35
CA TYR A 88 4.60 5.48 23.46
C TYR A 88 5.30 4.98 22.17
N ARG A 89 4.73 4.02 21.46
CA ARG A 89 5.27 3.59 20.16
C ARG A 89 5.18 4.68 19.11
N ILE A 90 4.10 5.48 19.11
CA ILE A 90 3.97 6.66 18.23
C ILE A 90 5.05 7.67 18.57
N THR A 91 5.18 8.06 19.85
CA THR A 91 6.16 9.07 20.28
C THR A 91 7.59 8.67 19.96
N LYS A 92 7.94 7.40 20.17
CA LYS A 92 9.26 6.85 19.83
C LYS A 92 9.50 6.81 18.32
N GLY A 93 8.49 6.41 17.55
CA GLY A 93 8.57 6.37 16.08
C GLY A 93 8.62 7.74 15.40
N ALA A 94 8.14 8.77 16.10
CA ALA A 94 8.18 10.16 15.66
C ALA A 94 9.35 10.96 16.25
N ASP A 95 10.26 10.33 16.99
CA ASP A 95 11.39 10.97 17.68
C ASP A 95 10.98 12.13 18.61
N TYR A 96 9.81 12.00 19.27
CA TYR A 96 9.33 13.00 20.22
C TYR A 96 10.11 12.92 21.54
N ALA A 97 10.82 14.00 21.88
CA ALA A 97 11.80 14.00 22.96
C ALA A 97 11.20 14.07 24.37
N GLN A 98 9.97 14.60 24.50
CA GLN A 98 9.31 14.77 25.81
C GLN A 98 8.51 13.52 26.17
N ASP A 99 8.26 13.30 27.46
CA ASP A 99 7.35 12.25 27.90
C ASP A 99 5.90 12.70 27.64
N VAL A 100 5.19 11.94 26.83
CA VAL A 100 3.79 12.25 26.52
C VAL A 100 2.89 12.23 27.77
N HIS A 101 3.27 11.47 28.80
CA HIS A 101 2.56 11.45 30.07
C HIS A 101 2.57 12.82 30.77
N ASP A 102 3.61 13.64 30.57
CA ASP A 102 3.70 14.98 31.14
C ASP A 102 2.66 15.96 30.56
N LEU A 103 2.06 15.63 29.41
CA LEU A 103 0.98 16.41 28.80
C LEU A 103 -0.41 16.13 29.40
N LEU A 104 -0.57 15.08 30.21
CA LEU A 104 -1.87 14.71 30.80
C LEU A 104 -2.57 15.87 31.54
N PRO A 105 -1.93 16.63 32.40
CA PRO A 105 -2.59 17.74 33.08
C PRO A 105 -3.15 18.79 32.08
N ALA A 106 -2.41 19.05 31.00
CA ALA A 106 -2.84 19.97 29.95
C ALA A 106 -4.01 19.39 29.15
N ALA A 107 -4.01 18.09 28.86
CA ALA A 107 -5.11 17.41 28.18
C ALA A 107 -6.40 17.44 29.02
N HIS A 108 -6.30 17.22 30.33
CA HIS A 108 -7.44 17.34 31.24
C HIS A 108 -7.99 18.77 31.38
N ALA A 109 -7.14 19.77 31.24
CA ALA A 109 -7.50 21.17 31.34
C ALA A 109 -7.74 21.85 29.98
N MET A 110 -7.80 21.06 28.90
CA MET A 110 -7.94 21.57 27.54
C MET A 110 -9.22 22.40 27.39
N THR A 111 -9.07 23.61 26.87
CA THR A 111 -10.17 24.51 26.53
C THR A 111 -10.59 24.31 25.07
N ASP A 112 -11.81 24.74 24.74
CA ASP A 112 -12.30 24.70 23.35
C ASP A 112 -11.36 25.44 22.37
N ALA A 113 -10.79 26.58 22.80
CA ALA A 113 -9.84 27.33 21.99
C ALA A 113 -8.55 26.54 21.70
N GLN A 114 -8.04 25.82 22.69
CA GLN A 114 -6.87 24.94 22.52
C GLN A 114 -7.19 23.73 21.65
N MET A 115 -8.40 23.16 21.76
CA MET A 115 -8.86 22.07 20.88
C MET A 115 -8.91 22.53 19.42
N VAL A 116 -9.45 23.70 19.16
CA VAL A 116 -9.46 24.29 17.81
C VAL A 116 -8.03 24.49 17.28
N GLU A 117 -7.11 25.01 18.11
CA GLU A 117 -5.69 25.16 17.75
C GLU A 117 -5.04 23.81 17.38
N CYS A 118 -5.29 22.75 18.15
CA CYS A 118 -4.81 21.40 17.85
C CYS A 118 -5.33 20.92 16.49
N ILE A 119 -6.64 21.04 16.25
CA ILE A 119 -7.28 20.63 15.00
C ILE A 119 -6.71 21.40 13.81
N GLU A 120 -6.56 22.72 13.91
CA GLU A 120 -5.99 23.55 12.84
C GLU A 120 -4.53 23.17 12.55
N CYS A 121 -3.73 22.88 13.58
CA CYS A 121 -2.36 22.41 13.43
C CYS A 121 -2.31 21.08 12.67
N ILE A 122 -3.10 20.09 13.07
CA ILE A 122 -3.18 18.77 12.44
C ILE A 122 -3.62 18.89 10.98
N ARG A 123 -4.61 19.73 10.68
CA ARG A 123 -5.06 19.97 9.29
C ARG A 123 -3.98 20.65 8.45
N ARG A 124 -3.36 21.70 8.98
CA ARG A 124 -2.29 22.44 8.28
C ARG A 124 -1.10 21.54 7.92
N ASP A 125 -0.75 20.61 8.80
CA ASP A 125 0.39 19.73 8.64
C ASP A 125 0.03 18.44 7.85
N ASN A 126 -1.20 18.32 7.32
CA ASN A 126 -1.72 17.13 6.61
C ASN A 126 -1.66 15.84 7.45
N LEU A 127 -1.97 15.94 8.73
CA LEU A 127 -1.92 14.81 9.67
C LEU A 127 -3.31 14.28 10.06
N THR A 128 -4.38 14.81 9.50
CA THR A 128 -5.77 14.48 9.86
C THR A 128 -6.03 12.98 9.81
N ARG A 129 -5.63 12.33 8.73
CA ARG A 129 -5.84 10.89 8.55
C ARG A 129 -5.04 10.06 9.57
N ALA A 130 -3.76 10.37 9.75
CA ALA A 130 -2.92 9.69 10.72
C ALA A 130 -3.48 9.85 12.14
N PHE A 131 -3.89 11.06 12.51
CA PHE A 131 -4.54 11.32 13.79
C PHE A 131 -5.80 10.48 13.99
N LEU A 132 -6.69 10.41 12.99
CA LEU A 132 -7.92 9.63 13.11
C LEU A 132 -7.66 8.12 13.20
N ILE A 133 -6.63 7.62 12.51
CA ILE A 133 -6.19 6.22 12.63
C ILE A 133 -5.74 5.95 14.07
N ASP A 134 -4.86 6.78 14.62
CA ASP A 134 -4.37 6.63 15.99
C ASP A 134 -5.49 6.72 17.04
N ALA A 135 -6.36 7.71 16.90
CA ALA A 135 -7.51 7.91 17.77
C ALA A 135 -8.45 6.68 17.75
N MET A 136 -8.69 6.13 16.54
CA MET A 136 -9.52 4.94 16.38
C MET A 136 -8.83 3.69 16.94
N ILE A 137 -7.51 3.54 16.76
CA ILE A 137 -6.76 2.43 17.37
C ILE A 137 -6.84 2.51 18.90
N LEU A 138 -6.64 3.69 19.47
CA LEU A 138 -6.79 3.90 20.93
C LEU A 138 -8.18 3.47 21.43
N THR A 139 -9.23 3.76 20.64
CA THR A 139 -10.59 3.32 20.99
C THR A 139 -10.72 1.80 20.94
N LEU A 140 -10.22 1.16 19.88
CA LEU A 140 -10.35 -0.29 19.69
C LEU A 140 -9.52 -1.12 20.67
N LEU A 141 -8.42 -0.57 21.19
CA LEU A 141 -7.57 -1.22 22.20
C LEU A 141 -8.21 -1.27 23.60
N ARG A 142 -9.37 -0.69 23.80
CA ARG A 142 -10.12 -0.78 25.07
C ARG A 142 -10.86 -2.08 25.30
N GLU A 143 -11.08 -2.86 24.21
CA GLU A 143 -11.83 -4.13 24.21
C GLU A 143 -13.35 -3.99 24.53
N GLU A 144 -13.81 -2.82 24.94
CA GLU A 144 -15.20 -2.51 25.21
C GLU A 144 -15.74 -1.57 24.12
N GLU A 145 -16.97 -1.84 23.62
CA GLU A 145 -17.63 -0.92 22.72
C GLU A 145 -18.06 0.34 23.48
N ASP A 146 -17.30 1.41 23.34
CA ASP A 146 -17.61 2.71 23.90
C ASP A 146 -18.26 3.61 22.83
N THR A 147 -19.57 3.64 22.85
CA THR A 147 -20.38 4.43 21.89
C THR A 147 -20.06 5.91 21.98
N TYR A 148 -19.82 6.40 23.20
CA TYR A 148 -19.47 7.79 23.46
C TYR A 148 -18.13 8.19 22.82
N LEU A 149 -17.13 7.33 22.95
CA LEU A 149 -15.83 7.57 22.35
C LEU A 149 -15.87 7.54 20.81
N LEU A 150 -16.71 6.67 20.25
CA LEU A 150 -16.94 6.65 18.79
C LEU A 150 -17.64 7.93 18.32
N GLU A 151 -18.61 8.45 19.07
CA GLU A 151 -19.27 9.73 18.79
C GLU A 151 -18.30 10.90 18.90
N TYR A 152 -17.41 10.89 19.91
CA TYR A 152 -16.35 11.89 20.08
C TYR A 152 -15.41 11.93 18.86
N ILE A 153 -14.92 10.77 18.41
CA ILE A 153 -14.04 10.69 17.22
C ILE A 153 -14.78 11.11 15.96
N ALA A 154 -16.07 10.75 15.82
CA ALA A 154 -16.90 11.20 14.71
C ALA A 154 -17.05 12.74 14.71
N GLY A 155 -17.20 13.35 15.88
CA GLY A 155 -17.20 14.80 16.06
C GLY A 155 -15.87 15.45 15.64
N LEU A 156 -14.74 14.89 16.06
CA LEU A 156 -13.42 15.35 15.63
C LEU A 156 -13.23 15.22 14.11
N ALA A 157 -13.64 14.10 13.52
CA ALA A 157 -13.58 13.90 12.07
C ALA A 157 -14.43 14.92 11.30
N ALA A 158 -15.62 15.27 11.82
CA ALA A 158 -16.47 16.31 11.25
C ALA A 158 -15.83 17.70 11.33
N LEU A 159 -15.23 18.05 12.48
CA LEU A 159 -14.49 19.30 12.65
C LEU A 159 -13.24 19.38 11.75
N MET A 160 -12.62 18.27 11.47
CA MET A 160 -11.49 18.14 10.53
C MET A 160 -11.96 18.07 9.05
N GLU A 161 -13.25 18.14 8.77
CA GLU A 161 -13.85 18.09 7.44
C GLU A 161 -13.54 16.80 6.65
N VAL A 162 -13.44 15.66 7.35
CA VAL A 162 -13.11 14.37 6.73
C VAL A 162 -14.35 13.76 6.05
N PRO A 163 -14.25 13.34 4.77
CA PRO A 163 -15.35 12.70 4.07
C PRO A 163 -15.79 11.38 4.73
N PRO A 164 -17.10 11.05 4.77
CA PRO A 164 -17.59 9.80 5.37
C PRO A 164 -16.97 8.52 4.78
N ALA A 165 -16.65 8.52 3.48
CA ALA A 165 -15.98 7.40 2.83
C ALA A 165 -14.58 7.14 3.43
N GLU A 166 -13.83 8.20 3.70
CA GLU A 166 -12.51 8.11 4.32
C GLU A 166 -12.58 7.64 5.77
N ILE A 167 -13.60 8.05 6.52
CA ILE A 167 -13.83 7.55 7.90
C ILE A 167 -14.02 6.02 7.88
N THR A 168 -14.76 5.49 6.91
CA THR A 168 -14.94 4.04 6.76
C THR A 168 -13.62 3.32 6.53
N GLU A 169 -12.73 3.88 5.71
CA GLU A 169 -11.39 3.33 5.47
C GLU A 169 -10.52 3.38 6.72
N VAL A 170 -10.53 4.51 7.45
CA VAL A 170 -9.81 4.68 8.72
C VAL A 170 -10.23 3.63 9.74
N ILE A 171 -11.55 3.38 9.88
CA ILE A 171 -12.07 2.35 10.80
C ILE A 171 -11.56 0.96 10.40
N GLN A 172 -11.56 0.63 9.11
CA GLN A 172 -11.08 -0.68 8.66
C GLN A 172 -9.58 -0.86 8.88
N LEU A 173 -8.77 0.16 8.58
CA LEU A 173 -7.34 0.16 8.86
C LEU A 173 -7.06 0.02 10.34
N ALA A 174 -7.70 0.82 11.17
CA ALA A 174 -7.53 0.76 12.63
C ALA A 174 -7.90 -0.62 13.20
N LYS A 175 -8.95 -1.26 12.68
CA LYS A 175 -9.30 -2.64 13.06
C LYS A 175 -8.20 -3.64 12.70
N CYS A 176 -7.62 -3.56 11.51
CA CYS A 176 -6.51 -4.42 11.13
C CYS A 176 -5.31 -4.22 12.07
N VAL A 177 -4.98 -2.97 12.40
CA VAL A 177 -3.86 -2.63 13.29
C VAL A 177 -4.13 -3.11 14.72
N ALA A 178 -5.28 -2.80 15.30
CA ALA A 178 -5.62 -3.18 16.67
C ALA A 178 -5.60 -4.71 16.86
N SER A 179 -6.05 -5.47 15.86
CA SER A 179 -6.01 -6.94 15.87
C SER A 179 -4.69 -7.54 15.37
N GLN A 180 -3.73 -6.71 14.89
CA GLN A 180 -2.50 -7.14 14.22
C GLN A 180 -2.76 -8.12 13.06
N ASP A 181 -3.90 -7.99 12.38
CA ASP A 181 -4.30 -8.81 11.24
C ASP A 181 -3.66 -8.30 9.95
N SER A 182 -2.42 -8.70 9.74
CA SER A 182 -1.64 -8.31 8.57
C SER A 182 -2.17 -8.89 7.25
N GLU A 183 -2.84 -10.05 7.27
CA GLU A 183 -3.44 -10.63 6.07
C GLU A 183 -4.60 -9.77 5.57
N ARG A 184 -5.52 -9.41 6.48
CA ARG A 184 -6.64 -8.51 6.17
C ARG A 184 -6.19 -7.11 5.76
N TYR A 185 -5.09 -6.62 6.36
CA TYR A 185 -4.48 -5.35 5.96
C TYR A 185 -4.01 -5.38 4.50
N ILE A 186 -3.30 -6.41 4.07
CA ILE A 186 -2.85 -6.56 2.68
C ILE A 186 -4.05 -6.71 1.71
N GLU A 187 -5.08 -7.45 2.10
CA GLU A 187 -6.32 -7.52 1.31
C GLU A 187 -7.01 -6.16 1.19
N PHE A 188 -7.02 -5.37 2.26
CA PHE A 188 -7.56 -4.02 2.24
C PHE A 188 -6.76 -3.12 1.29
N LEU A 189 -5.43 -3.12 1.36
CA LEU A 189 -4.56 -2.40 0.42
C LEU A 189 -4.76 -2.87 -1.02
N GLY A 190 -5.05 -4.15 -1.21
CA GLY A 190 -5.41 -4.71 -2.50
C GLY A 190 -6.66 -4.06 -3.13
N LYS A 191 -7.56 -3.51 -2.33
CA LYS A 191 -8.85 -2.93 -2.76
C LYS A 191 -8.90 -1.40 -2.70
N SER A 192 -8.04 -0.77 -1.88
CA SER A 192 -7.98 0.67 -1.63
C SER A 192 -6.80 1.34 -2.36
N SER A 193 -6.63 2.65 -2.19
CA SER A 193 -5.43 3.34 -2.65
C SER A 193 -4.20 2.93 -1.85
N ILE A 194 -3.12 2.60 -2.54
CA ILE A 194 -1.84 2.19 -1.94
C ILE A 194 -1.12 3.34 -1.22
N GLU A 195 -1.47 4.60 -1.50
CA GLU A 195 -0.90 5.75 -0.78
C GLU A 195 -1.08 5.63 0.73
N HIS A 196 -2.15 4.95 1.16
CA HIS A 196 -2.42 4.68 2.56
C HIS A 196 -1.42 3.73 3.23
N ALA A 197 -0.73 2.91 2.44
CA ALA A 197 0.26 1.99 2.96
C ALA A 197 1.48 2.68 3.59
N LYS A 198 1.88 3.84 3.06
CA LYS A 198 2.99 4.64 3.62
C LYS A 198 2.73 5.08 5.06
N GLU A 199 1.46 5.24 5.40
CA GLU A 199 1.02 5.82 6.67
C GLU A 199 0.63 4.76 7.70
N THR A 200 0.67 3.47 7.35
CA THR A 200 0.10 2.43 8.22
C THR A 200 0.91 1.14 8.34
N ALA A 201 1.83 0.86 7.43
CA ALA A 201 2.60 -0.40 7.47
C ALA A 201 3.44 -0.57 8.75
N PHE A 202 3.95 0.53 9.30
CA PHE A 202 4.79 0.53 10.51
C PHE A 202 4.06 0.12 11.80
N TYR A 203 2.73 0.08 11.81
CA TYR A 203 1.97 -0.38 12.98
C TYR A 203 2.06 -1.89 13.23
N PHE A 204 2.48 -2.68 12.23
CA PHE A 204 2.50 -4.13 12.36
C PHE A 204 3.81 -4.65 12.94
N HIS A 205 3.73 -5.50 13.94
CA HIS A 205 4.89 -6.13 14.57
C HIS A 205 5.67 -7.05 13.62
N GLN A 206 5.01 -7.56 12.57
CA GLN A 206 5.59 -8.39 11.52
C GLN A 206 6.25 -7.56 10.41
N MET A 207 6.28 -6.23 10.54
CA MET A 207 6.93 -5.37 9.58
C MET A 207 8.44 -5.29 9.85
N THR A 208 9.23 -5.27 8.78
CA THR A 208 10.64 -4.91 8.81
C THR A 208 10.99 -4.01 7.64
N ASP A 209 11.93 -3.13 7.84
CA ASP A 209 12.58 -2.30 6.82
C ASP A 209 13.99 -2.82 6.47
N ASP A 210 14.43 -3.94 7.08
CA ASP A 210 15.70 -4.57 6.81
C ASP A 210 15.55 -5.96 6.15
N LEU A 211 15.92 -6.04 4.88
CA LEU A 211 15.91 -7.29 4.11
C LEU A 211 16.89 -8.35 4.65
N ASN A 212 17.95 -7.97 5.32
CA ASN A 212 18.93 -8.93 5.82
C ASN A 212 18.40 -9.66 7.07
N SER A 213 17.65 -8.97 7.90
CA SER A 213 16.99 -9.58 9.06
C SER A 213 15.75 -10.39 8.65
N ALA A 214 15.11 -10.03 7.56
CA ALA A 214 13.86 -10.64 7.08
C ALA A 214 13.92 -12.17 6.95
N VAL A 215 15.06 -12.73 6.54
CA VAL A 215 15.28 -14.20 6.40
C VAL A 215 15.02 -14.94 7.71
N HIS A 216 15.28 -14.31 8.85
CA HIS A 216 15.21 -14.94 10.17
C HIS A 216 13.82 -14.81 10.82
N HIS A 217 12.95 -13.96 10.31
CA HIS A 217 11.61 -13.78 10.85
C HIS A 217 10.76 -15.05 10.69
N ASN A 218 10.49 -15.72 11.79
CA ASN A 218 9.63 -16.90 11.84
C ASN A 218 8.18 -16.48 12.09
N THR A 219 7.55 -15.90 11.10
CA THR A 219 6.17 -15.42 11.16
C THR A 219 5.31 -16.11 10.10
N LYS A 220 4.00 -16.16 10.33
CA LYS A 220 3.07 -16.65 9.32
C LYS A 220 3.06 -15.72 8.11
N HIS A 221 3.08 -14.43 8.35
CA HIS A 221 3.10 -13.38 7.34
C HIS A 221 4.13 -12.30 7.72
N LEU A 222 5.00 -11.93 6.78
CA LEU A 222 6.01 -10.88 6.94
C LEU A 222 5.71 -9.73 6.00
N ILE A 223 5.68 -8.51 6.53
CA ILE A 223 5.55 -7.27 5.75
C ILE A 223 6.92 -6.60 5.68
N ILE A 224 7.36 -6.25 4.48
CA ILE A 224 8.56 -5.47 4.22
C ILE A 224 8.10 -4.16 3.58
N ALA A 225 8.34 -3.05 4.27
CA ALA A 225 7.81 -1.77 3.83
C ALA A 225 8.89 -0.70 3.75
N ASN A 226 8.74 0.19 2.76
CA ASN A 226 9.59 1.39 2.57
C ASN A 226 11.09 1.09 2.43
N VAL A 227 11.44 -0.09 1.93
CA VAL A 227 12.84 -0.49 1.71
C VAL A 227 13.32 0.00 0.36
N SER A 228 14.49 0.64 0.35
CA SER A 228 15.23 0.92 -0.88
C SER A 228 16.51 0.06 -0.92
N LYS A 229 16.63 -0.80 -1.92
CA LYS A 229 17.75 -1.75 -2.04
C LYS A 229 18.19 -1.92 -3.48
N ARG A 230 19.47 -2.27 -3.68
CA ARG A 230 20.05 -2.47 -5.00
C ARG A 230 21.02 -3.66 -5.07
N ASN A 231 21.20 -4.19 -6.30
CA ASN A 231 22.21 -5.18 -6.65
C ASN A 231 22.17 -6.47 -5.82
N THR A 232 20.97 -7.03 -5.61
CA THR A 232 20.81 -8.23 -4.80
C THR A 232 19.85 -9.21 -5.48
N GLN A 233 20.16 -10.50 -5.38
CA GLN A 233 19.27 -11.60 -5.76
C GLN A 233 18.68 -12.23 -4.51
N ILE A 234 17.36 -12.38 -4.47
CA ILE A 234 16.66 -12.91 -3.31
C ILE A 234 15.89 -14.17 -3.69
N ASN A 235 16.21 -15.27 -3.02
CA ASN A 235 15.44 -16.50 -3.05
C ASN A 235 14.51 -16.51 -1.83
N LEU A 236 13.24 -16.20 -2.02
CA LEU A 236 12.26 -16.10 -0.95
C LEU A 236 11.88 -17.47 -0.35
N ASP A 237 12.13 -18.55 -1.07
CA ASP A 237 11.88 -19.90 -0.55
C ASP A 237 12.80 -20.26 0.65
N GLU A 238 13.92 -19.57 0.79
CA GLU A 238 14.85 -19.69 1.93
C GLU A 238 14.36 -18.97 3.20
N TRP A 239 13.38 -18.08 3.07
CA TRP A 239 12.85 -17.32 4.20
C TRP A 239 11.88 -18.18 5.03
N LYS A 240 11.78 -17.90 6.33
CA LYS A 240 10.93 -18.68 7.23
C LYS A 240 9.44 -18.33 7.11
N ALA A 241 9.13 -17.12 6.75
CA ALA A 241 7.74 -16.67 6.58
C ALA A 241 7.03 -17.44 5.46
N ASN A 242 5.73 -17.73 5.63
CA ASN A 242 4.92 -18.43 4.63
C ASN A 242 4.38 -17.49 3.57
N ARG A 243 3.97 -16.29 3.96
CA ARG A 243 3.56 -15.18 3.09
C ARG A 243 4.49 -14.00 3.28
N ILE A 244 4.84 -13.33 2.19
CA ILE A 244 5.76 -12.19 2.20
C ILE A 244 5.15 -11.09 1.36
N SER A 245 4.96 -9.91 1.95
CA SER A 245 4.41 -8.75 1.25
C SER A 245 5.40 -7.60 1.27
N PHE A 246 5.80 -7.17 0.08
CA PHE A 246 6.60 -5.95 -0.14
C PHE A 246 5.67 -4.78 -0.40
N VAL A 247 5.81 -3.72 0.37
CA VAL A 247 4.90 -2.57 0.34
C VAL A 247 5.71 -1.29 0.16
N MET A 248 5.47 -0.56 -0.92
CA MET A 248 6.12 0.72 -1.21
C MET A 248 7.65 0.67 -1.20
N CYS A 249 8.21 -0.39 -1.77
CA CYS A 249 9.66 -0.60 -1.85
C CYS A 249 10.23 -0.16 -3.19
N ASP A 250 11.48 0.33 -3.18
CA ASP A 250 12.24 0.70 -4.38
C ASP A 250 13.41 -0.27 -4.59
N PHE A 251 13.39 -0.97 -5.72
CA PHE A 251 14.38 -1.97 -6.06
C PHE A 251 15.13 -1.61 -7.35
N GLU A 252 16.44 -1.45 -7.26
CA GLU A 252 17.31 -1.22 -8.42
C GLU A 252 18.20 -2.42 -8.66
N ASN A 253 18.15 -3.01 -9.86
CA ASN A 253 18.91 -4.21 -10.23
C ASN A 253 18.78 -5.35 -9.21
N MET A 254 17.52 -5.65 -8.83
CA MET A 254 17.19 -6.72 -7.90
C MET A 254 16.35 -7.80 -8.55
N THR A 255 16.48 -9.03 -8.07
CA THR A 255 15.67 -10.15 -8.51
C THR A 255 15.05 -10.88 -7.34
N PHE A 256 13.81 -11.34 -7.54
CA PHE A 256 13.05 -12.08 -6.55
C PHE A 256 12.56 -13.39 -7.16
N LYS A 257 12.80 -14.50 -6.45
CA LYS A 257 12.35 -15.82 -6.86
C LYS A 257 11.61 -16.51 -5.72
N SER A 258 10.45 -17.10 -6.03
CA SER A 258 9.75 -18.03 -5.15
C SER A 258 8.90 -19.02 -5.96
N ASN A 259 9.00 -20.30 -5.61
CA ASN A 259 8.16 -21.34 -6.17
C ASN A 259 7.09 -21.82 -5.18
N GLN A 260 7.25 -21.53 -3.89
CA GLN A 260 6.46 -22.11 -2.81
C GLN A 260 5.68 -21.09 -1.97
N LYS A 261 6.15 -19.84 -1.92
CA LYS A 261 5.57 -18.81 -1.07
C LYS A 261 4.50 -18.02 -1.79
N HIS A 262 3.55 -17.50 -1.02
CA HIS A 262 2.68 -16.44 -1.49
C HIS A 262 3.41 -15.09 -1.36
N VAL A 263 3.58 -14.37 -2.47
CA VAL A 263 4.39 -13.14 -2.50
C VAL A 263 3.58 -12.00 -3.09
N ASP A 264 3.45 -10.92 -2.33
CA ASP A 264 2.77 -9.71 -2.77
C ASP A 264 3.77 -8.57 -2.99
N PHE A 265 3.60 -7.82 -4.08
CA PHE A 265 4.27 -6.55 -4.33
C PHE A 265 3.22 -5.47 -4.53
N LEU A 266 3.18 -4.50 -3.62
CA LEU A 266 2.19 -3.44 -3.59
C LEU A 266 2.86 -2.08 -3.64
N GLY A 267 2.63 -1.30 -4.70
CA GLY A 267 3.25 0.01 -4.90
C GLY A 267 4.77 -0.01 -5.01
N CYS A 268 5.35 -1.12 -5.42
CA CYS A 268 6.80 -1.26 -5.52
C CYS A 268 7.33 -0.77 -6.86
N THR A 269 8.56 -0.27 -6.87
CA THR A 269 9.27 0.13 -8.09
C THR A 269 10.45 -0.77 -8.34
N PHE A 270 10.58 -1.25 -9.58
CA PHE A 270 11.69 -2.08 -10.05
C PHE A 270 12.39 -1.36 -11.20
N LYS A 271 13.67 -1.06 -11.03
CA LYS A 271 14.43 -0.30 -12.02
C LYS A 271 15.71 -1.01 -12.41
N LYS A 272 16.09 -0.88 -13.70
CA LYS A 272 17.40 -1.27 -14.21
C LYS A 272 17.79 -2.70 -13.85
N VAL A 273 16.86 -3.64 -13.98
CA VAL A 273 17.19 -5.07 -13.84
C VAL A 273 17.71 -5.59 -15.17
N TYR A 274 18.93 -6.09 -15.21
CA TYR A 274 19.59 -6.50 -16.44
C TYR A 274 20.02 -7.95 -16.40
N HIS A 275 19.78 -8.67 -17.51
CA HIS A 275 20.24 -10.06 -17.73
C HIS A 275 19.65 -11.09 -16.76
N MET A 276 18.55 -10.77 -16.07
CA MET A 276 17.93 -11.67 -15.11
C MET A 276 16.43 -11.45 -15.07
N CYS A 277 15.69 -12.48 -14.66
CA CYS A 277 14.27 -12.32 -14.36
C CYS A 277 14.09 -11.48 -13.09
N CYS A 278 13.44 -10.33 -13.22
CA CYS A 278 13.19 -9.41 -12.10
C CYS A 278 12.32 -10.08 -11.03
N ILE A 279 11.20 -10.68 -11.44
CA ILE A 279 10.31 -11.42 -10.56
C ILE A 279 9.96 -12.77 -11.18
N SER A 280 10.19 -13.84 -10.42
CA SER A 280 9.76 -15.20 -10.76
C SER A 280 9.01 -15.80 -9.57
N ILE A 281 7.67 -15.76 -9.60
CA ILE A 281 6.82 -16.24 -8.49
C ILE A 281 5.64 -17.05 -8.99
N ASN A 282 5.18 -17.99 -8.16
CA ASN A 282 4.10 -18.92 -8.51
C ASN A 282 2.75 -18.57 -7.85
N ASN A 283 2.71 -17.73 -6.84
CA ASN A 283 1.45 -17.31 -6.20
C ASN A 283 1.63 -15.90 -5.63
N GLY A 284 0.63 -15.05 -5.77
CA GLY A 284 0.66 -13.73 -5.14
C GLY A 284 -0.09 -12.65 -5.89
N THR A 285 0.25 -11.41 -5.52
CA THR A 285 -0.35 -10.20 -6.08
C THR A 285 0.72 -9.19 -6.46
N ILE A 286 0.58 -8.56 -7.63
CA ILE A 286 1.38 -7.40 -8.05
C ILE A 286 0.42 -6.26 -8.34
N LYS A 287 0.46 -5.20 -7.54
CA LYS A 287 -0.50 -4.10 -7.68
C LYS A 287 0.18 -2.74 -7.60
N ASP A 288 -0.26 -1.82 -8.47
CA ASP A 288 0.21 -0.43 -8.54
C ASP A 288 1.76 -0.33 -8.57
N CYS A 289 2.41 -1.31 -9.20
CA CYS A 289 3.87 -1.39 -9.32
C CYS A 289 4.37 -0.74 -10.61
N VAL A 290 5.65 -0.38 -10.61
CA VAL A 290 6.33 0.18 -11.79
C VAL A 290 7.58 -0.65 -12.10
N PHE A 291 7.70 -1.11 -13.34
CA PHE A 291 8.89 -1.75 -13.90
C PHE A 291 9.48 -0.83 -14.96
N ASP A 292 10.67 -0.27 -14.72
CA ASP A 292 11.28 0.70 -15.62
C ASP A 292 12.71 0.30 -16.00
N ASP A 293 13.02 0.39 -17.29
CA ASP A 293 14.34 0.02 -17.87
C ASP A 293 14.81 -1.39 -17.46
N CYS A 294 13.90 -2.36 -17.49
CA CYS A 294 14.22 -3.76 -17.21
C CYS A 294 14.51 -4.51 -18.52
N LYS A 295 15.61 -5.32 -18.51
CA LYS A 295 16.07 -6.01 -19.70
C LYS A 295 16.07 -7.52 -19.54
N ALA A 296 15.38 -8.20 -20.45
CA ALA A 296 15.37 -9.65 -20.55
C ALA A 296 16.54 -10.14 -21.45
N ASP A 297 17.06 -11.33 -21.13
CA ASP A 297 18.01 -12.05 -21.97
C ASP A 297 17.35 -13.24 -22.70
N ALA A 298 18.14 -14.03 -23.43
CA ALA A 298 17.66 -15.19 -24.19
C ALA A 298 17.00 -16.27 -23.31
N LYS A 299 17.25 -16.30 -22.00
CA LYS A 299 16.82 -17.36 -21.09
C LYS A 299 15.80 -16.89 -20.04
N SER A 300 15.73 -15.59 -19.80
CA SER A 300 14.99 -15.04 -18.68
C SER A 300 14.11 -13.87 -19.13
N PRO A 301 12.78 -13.96 -19.06
CA PRO A 301 11.89 -12.82 -19.23
C PRO A 301 12.11 -11.80 -18.12
N VAL A 302 11.61 -10.57 -18.28
CA VAL A 302 11.59 -9.58 -17.20
C VAL A 302 10.79 -10.08 -16.01
N ILE A 303 9.62 -10.66 -16.28
CA ILE A 303 8.81 -11.35 -15.25
C ILE A 303 8.39 -12.75 -15.73
N ARG A 304 8.33 -13.68 -14.77
CA ARG A 304 7.76 -15.02 -14.93
C ARG A 304 6.79 -15.29 -13.78
N LEU A 305 5.51 -15.42 -14.10
CA LEU A 305 4.45 -15.48 -13.11
C LEU A 305 3.52 -16.65 -13.36
N SER A 306 3.13 -17.36 -12.31
CA SER A 306 2.10 -18.39 -12.36
C SER A 306 1.11 -18.21 -11.21
N ASN A 307 -0.19 -18.27 -11.52
CA ASN A 307 -1.26 -18.07 -10.54
C ASN A 307 -1.13 -16.76 -9.73
N VAL A 308 -0.93 -15.63 -10.43
CA VAL A 308 -0.72 -14.30 -9.85
C VAL A 308 -1.81 -13.34 -10.33
N GLU A 309 -2.24 -12.44 -9.46
CA GLU A 309 -3.06 -11.29 -9.85
C GLU A 309 -2.18 -10.06 -10.06
N ILE A 310 -2.28 -9.44 -11.24
CA ILE A 310 -1.59 -8.18 -11.56
C ILE A 310 -2.63 -7.10 -11.83
N SER A 311 -2.51 -5.96 -11.16
CA SER A 311 -3.42 -4.86 -11.41
C SER A 311 -2.71 -3.50 -11.41
N ASN A 312 -3.19 -2.59 -12.27
CA ASN A 312 -2.74 -1.19 -12.35
C ASN A 312 -1.22 -1.02 -12.38
N THR A 313 -0.51 -1.98 -12.99
CA THR A 313 0.96 -2.02 -12.99
C THR A 313 1.49 -1.47 -14.32
N GLU A 314 2.55 -0.68 -14.24
CA GLU A 314 3.18 -0.05 -15.39
C GLU A 314 4.50 -0.74 -15.73
N PHE A 315 4.70 -1.02 -17.02
CA PHE A 315 5.92 -1.57 -17.59
C PHE A 315 6.45 -0.57 -18.62
N THR A 316 7.59 0.05 -18.35
CA THR A 316 8.12 1.13 -19.16
C THR A 316 9.54 0.80 -19.58
N HIS A 317 9.87 1.04 -20.87
CA HIS A 317 11.20 0.80 -21.45
C HIS A 317 11.77 -0.62 -21.19
N CYS A 318 10.89 -1.62 -21.06
CA CYS A 318 11.33 -3.00 -20.92
C CYS A 318 11.69 -3.56 -22.29
N ILE A 319 12.92 -4.14 -22.42
CA ILE A 319 13.41 -4.64 -23.71
C ILE A 319 14.04 -6.03 -23.60
N THR A 320 13.99 -6.82 -24.68
CA THR A 320 14.88 -7.98 -24.82
C THR A 320 16.22 -7.52 -25.37
N GLU A 321 17.34 -7.98 -24.79
CA GLU A 321 18.68 -7.71 -25.34
C GLU A 321 19.03 -8.66 -26.49
N ASP A 322 18.57 -9.91 -26.39
CA ASP A 322 18.83 -10.97 -27.37
C ASP A 322 17.66 -11.19 -28.32
N ALA A 323 17.98 -11.42 -29.58
CA ALA A 323 17.02 -11.78 -30.61
C ALA A 323 16.35 -13.15 -30.34
N ASP A 324 17.00 -14.03 -29.59
CA ASP A 324 16.53 -15.38 -29.26
C ASP A 324 15.63 -15.41 -28.01
N ALA A 325 15.38 -14.27 -27.37
CA ALA A 325 14.44 -14.20 -26.22
C ALA A 325 13.02 -14.52 -26.66
N ASN A 326 12.35 -15.42 -25.93
CA ASN A 326 10.99 -15.84 -26.25
C ASN A 326 9.96 -14.74 -26.00
N CYS A 327 10.02 -14.08 -24.83
CA CYS A 327 9.10 -13.01 -24.45
C CYS A 327 9.73 -12.06 -23.42
N LEU A 328 9.12 -10.89 -23.24
CA LEU A 328 9.44 -9.99 -22.12
C LEU A 328 8.72 -10.40 -20.85
N PHE A 329 7.47 -10.81 -20.98
CA PHE A 329 6.59 -11.11 -19.84
C PHE A 329 5.94 -12.49 -20.08
N GLU A 330 6.24 -13.44 -19.20
CA GLU A 330 5.69 -14.79 -19.22
C GLU A 330 4.67 -14.94 -18.08
N VAL A 331 3.41 -15.19 -18.43
CA VAL A 331 2.31 -15.31 -17.46
C VAL A 331 1.51 -16.59 -17.70
N ASP A 332 1.32 -17.35 -16.65
CA ASP A 332 0.62 -18.62 -16.63
C ASP A 332 -0.49 -18.60 -15.56
N GLN A 333 -1.70 -19.01 -15.90
CA GLN A 333 -2.86 -18.98 -14.99
C GLN A 333 -3.01 -17.63 -14.26
N THR A 334 -2.66 -16.53 -14.91
CA THR A 334 -2.47 -15.21 -14.31
C THR A 334 -3.51 -14.23 -14.84
N THR A 335 -4.05 -13.40 -13.95
CA THR A 335 -4.97 -12.33 -14.34
C THR A 335 -4.24 -10.98 -14.33
N MET A 336 -4.25 -10.28 -15.47
CA MET A 336 -3.71 -8.93 -15.62
C MET A 336 -4.85 -7.95 -15.88
N THR A 337 -5.01 -6.95 -15.03
CA THR A 337 -6.09 -5.95 -15.14
C THR A 337 -5.55 -4.53 -15.07
N GLY A 338 -5.92 -3.68 -16.03
CA GLY A 338 -5.57 -2.26 -16.02
C GLY A 338 -4.06 -1.98 -16.16
N CYS A 339 -3.29 -2.93 -16.68
CA CYS A 339 -1.84 -2.76 -16.83
C CYS A 339 -1.50 -1.91 -18.07
N ARG A 340 -0.43 -1.14 -17.96
CA ARG A 340 0.10 -0.33 -19.05
C ARG A 340 1.50 -0.77 -19.45
N PHE A 341 1.72 -0.93 -20.75
CA PHE A 341 3.02 -1.25 -21.35
C PHE A 341 3.41 -0.11 -22.28
N THR A 342 4.50 0.59 -21.95
CA THR A 342 4.94 1.76 -22.70
C THR A 342 6.38 1.58 -23.15
N TYR A 343 6.66 1.75 -24.44
CA TYR A 343 7.97 1.54 -25.06
C TYR A 343 8.62 0.18 -24.72
N CYS A 344 7.78 -0.86 -24.61
CA CYS A 344 8.27 -2.22 -24.46
C CYS A 344 8.67 -2.80 -25.81
N ILE A 345 9.94 -3.24 -25.95
CA ILE A 345 10.49 -3.69 -27.23
C ILE A 345 11.04 -5.10 -27.11
N ARG A 346 10.54 -6.00 -27.93
CA ARG A 346 11.17 -7.28 -28.18
C ARG A 346 12.03 -7.16 -29.42
N LYS A 347 13.35 -7.31 -29.31
CA LYS A 347 14.26 -7.33 -30.45
C LYS A 347 14.00 -8.57 -31.30
N GLY A 348 13.90 -8.36 -32.61
CA GLY A 348 13.52 -9.39 -33.57
C GLY A 348 14.47 -10.58 -33.61
N GLY A 349 13.90 -11.77 -33.77
CA GLY A 349 14.60 -13.03 -33.97
C GLY A 349 13.73 -13.99 -34.80
N ALA A 350 14.31 -15.05 -35.30
CA ALA A 350 13.67 -16.00 -36.21
C ALA A 350 12.64 -16.94 -35.52
N SER A 351 12.38 -16.79 -34.22
CA SER A 351 11.43 -17.63 -33.51
C SER A 351 10.00 -17.18 -33.74
N SER A 352 9.19 -18.06 -34.35
CA SER A 352 7.77 -17.82 -34.64
C SER A 352 6.89 -17.73 -33.38
N ASP A 353 7.38 -18.17 -32.23
CA ASP A 353 6.62 -18.36 -31.00
C ASP A 353 7.07 -17.36 -29.92
N ALA A 354 7.11 -16.09 -30.27
CA ALA A 354 7.67 -15.08 -29.39
C ALA A 354 6.84 -13.80 -29.40
N GLY A 355 6.69 -13.17 -28.23
CA GLY A 355 5.89 -11.97 -28.04
C GLY A 355 6.43 -11.04 -26.95
N ILE A 356 5.81 -9.88 -26.80
CA ILE A 356 6.04 -9.04 -25.63
C ILE A 356 5.45 -9.74 -24.40
N VAL A 357 4.18 -10.11 -24.46
CA VAL A 357 3.52 -10.91 -23.41
C VAL A 357 3.18 -12.29 -23.99
N GLN A 358 3.62 -13.32 -23.31
CA GLN A 358 3.20 -14.71 -23.52
C GLN A 358 2.29 -15.13 -22.38
N ALA A 359 1.02 -15.43 -22.73
CA ALA A 359 0.00 -15.82 -21.76
C ALA A 359 -0.47 -17.26 -22.03
N THR A 360 -0.44 -18.09 -20.98
CA THR A 360 -0.74 -19.53 -21.06
C THR A 360 -1.79 -19.95 -20.03
N ASN A 361 -2.41 -21.11 -20.25
CA ASN A 361 -3.22 -21.85 -19.28
C ASN A 361 -4.31 -21.03 -18.57
N ASN A 362 -5.27 -20.49 -19.32
CA ASN A 362 -6.40 -19.70 -18.82
C ASN A 362 -6.00 -18.33 -18.22
N SER A 363 -4.88 -17.78 -18.62
CA SER A 363 -4.54 -16.40 -18.27
C SER A 363 -5.55 -15.40 -18.85
N ILE A 364 -5.80 -14.31 -18.14
CA ILE A 364 -6.76 -13.27 -18.52
C ILE A 364 -6.04 -11.92 -18.59
N LEU A 365 -6.12 -11.25 -19.72
CA LEU A 365 -5.67 -9.87 -19.90
C LEU A 365 -6.89 -8.99 -20.16
N GLN A 366 -7.15 -8.04 -19.26
CA GLN A 366 -8.30 -7.14 -19.42
C GLN A 366 -7.95 -5.69 -19.12
N ASN A 367 -8.54 -4.77 -19.88
CA ASN A 367 -8.34 -3.33 -19.72
C ASN A 367 -6.86 -2.90 -19.78
N CYS A 368 -6.02 -3.66 -20.52
CA CYS A 368 -4.59 -3.37 -20.65
C CYS A 368 -4.32 -2.45 -21.85
N ILE A 369 -3.28 -1.63 -21.73
CA ILE A 369 -2.87 -0.68 -22.76
C ILE A 369 -1.43 -0.97 -23.17
N PHE A 370 -1.20 -1.14 -24.48
CA PHE A 370 0.12 -1.22 -25.10
C PHE A 370 0.34 0.04 -25.90
N GLU A 371 1.36 0.82 -25.53
CA GLU A 371 1.67 2.11 -26.13
C GLU A 371 3.11 2.13 -26.65
N CYS A 372 3.30 2.47 -27.92
CA CYS A 372 4.63 2.53 -28.54
C CYS A 372 5.45 1.24 -28.36
N CYS A 373 4.79 0.08 -28.31
CA CYS A 373 5.44 -1.21 -28.16
C CYS A 373 5.82 -1.81 -29.54
N SER A 374 6.95 -2.51 -29.60
CA SER A 374 7.46 -3.10 -30.85
C SER A 374 7.97 -4.52 -30.66
N THR A 375 7.73 -5.35 -31.67
CA THR A 375 8.30 -6.71 -31.76
C THR A 375 9.39 -6.82 -32.84
N ASP A 376 9.79 -5.72 -33.43
CA ASP A 376 10.90 -5.65 -34.37
C ASP A 376 11.78 -4.42 -34.05
N ASP A 377 13.01 -4.39 -34.61
CA ASP A 377 13.98 -3.32 -34.37
C ASP A 377 13.60 -1.95 -34.98
N ARG A 378 12.39 -1.81 -35.54
CA ARG A 378 11.93 -0.58 -36.17
C ARG A 378 11.31 0.35 -35.16
N ASP A 379 11.57 1.65 -35.34
CA ASP A 379 11.01 2.71 -34.52
C ASP A 379 9.47 2.66 -34.49
N PRO A 380 8.83 2.51 -33.31
CA PRO A 380 7.38 2.43 -33.19
C PRO A 380 6.63 3.69 -33.65
N LEU A 381 7.31 4.83 -33.78
CA LEU A 381 6.69 6.09 -34.22
C LEU A 381 6.30 6.11 -35.72
N SER A 382 6.63 5.10 -36.49
CA SER A 382 6.44 5.09 -37.96
C SER A 382 5.13 4.50 -38.50
N ILE A 383 4.18 4.04 -37.63
CA ILE A 383 2.98 3.31 -38.14
C ILE A 383 1.65 3.80 -37.54
N SER A 384 0.69 4.05 -38.45
CA SER A 384 -0.68 4.49 -38.16
C SER A 384 -1.59 3.34 -37.66
N MET A 385 -2.55 3.70 -36.80
CA MET A 385 -3.53 2.82 -36.18
C MET A 385 -4.40 2.02 -37.15
N SER A 386 -4.61 0.73 -36.88
CA SER A 386 -5.74 -0.03 -37.40
C SER A 386 -6.32 -0.97 -36.34
N SER A 387 -7.64 -1.09 -36.35
CA SER A 387 -8.49 -1.83 -35.42
C SER A 387 -8.19 -3.32 -35.28
N ILE A 388 -8.41 -3.87 -34.12
CA ILE A 388 -8.32 -5.29 -33.77
C ILE A 388 -9.36 -6.08 -34.60
N ILE A 389 -8.91 -7.04 -35.38
CA ILE A 389 -9.77 -8.03 -36.04
C ILE A 389 -9.39 -9.40 -35.48
N TRP A 390 -10.36 -10.10 -34.93
CA TRP A 390 -10.26 -11.50 -34.56
C TRP A 390 -10.26 -12.34 -35.84
N THR A 391 -9.15 -12.99 -36.18
CA THR A 391 -9.13 -13.93 -37.27
C THR A 391 -8.75 -15.31 -36.76
N THR A 392 -9.74 -16.20 -36.79
CA THR A 392 -9.54 -17.64 -36.77
C THR A 392 -9.21 -18.12 -38.19
N SER A 393 -7.97 -18.07 -38.61
CA SER A 393 -7.57 -18.76 -39.84
C SER A 393 -6.14 -19.26 -39.74
N ARG A 394 -6.00 -20.57 -39.99
CA ARG A 394 -4.73 -21.28 -40.13
C ARG A 394 -3.94 -20.73 -41.34
N LYS A 395 -3.20 -19.68 -41.13
CA LYS A 395 -2.12 -19.27 -42.05
C LYS A 395 -0.83 -19.20 -41.31
N LYS A 396 0.27 -19.59 -42.00
CA LYS A 396 1.65 -19.57 -41.49
C LYS A 396 1.87 -18.42 -40.53
N ALA A 397 2.20 -18.72 -39.28
CA ALA A 397 2.34 -17.75 -38.20
C ALA A 397 3.33 -16.64 -38.61
N PRO A 398 2.98 -15.40 -38.44
CA PRO A 398 3.91 -14.29 -38.61
C PRO A 398 5.00 -14.35 -37.55
N THR A 399 6.12 -13.74 -37.82
CA THR A 399 7.38 -13.93 -37.10
C THR A 399 7.43 -13.35 -35.72
N SER A 400 6.47 -12.52 -35.29
CA SER A 400 6.41 -12.00 -33.90
C SER A 400 5.11 -11.25 -33.62
N SER A 401 4.54 -11.43 -32.44
CA SER A 401 3.31 -10.78 -31.96
C SER A 401 3.51 -10.01 -30.69
N ILE A 402 2.74 -8.95 -30.45
CA ILE A 402 2.75 -8.26 -29.14
C ILE A 402 2.19 -9.19 -28.06
N LEU A 403 1.06 -9.86 -28.36
CA LEU A 403 0.46 -10.85 -27.48
C LEU A 403 0.51 -12.23 -28.14
N LEU A 404 1.12 -13.18 -27.44
CA LEU A 404 1.10 -14.60 -27.77
C LEU A 404 0.22 -15.32 -26.73
N LEU A 405 -0.88 -15.92 -27.20
CA LEU A 405 -1.91 -16.48 -26.34
C LEU A 405 -2.03 -17.99 -26.55
N HIS A 406 -1.89 -18.76 -25.48
CA HIS A 406 -2.19 -20.19 -25.44
C HIS A 406 -3.31 -20.43 -24.44
N ASN A 407 -4.50 -20.82 -24.94
CA ASN A 407 -5.66 -21.07 -24.10
C ASN A 407 -5.92 -19.93 -23.09
N SER A 408 -5.89 -18.68 -23.54
CA SER A 408 -5.98 -17.48 -22.71
C SER A 408 -6.98 -16.48 -23.26
N ILE A 409 -7.47 -15.57 -22.43
CA ILE A 409 -8.56 -14.64 -22.73
C ILE A 409 -8.06 -13.19 -22.73
N VAL A 410 -8.47 -12.44 -23.73
CA VAL A 410 -8.19 -11.00 -23.84
C VAL A 410 -9.48 -10.21 -23.92
N LYS A 411 -9.63 -9.17 -23.09
CA LYS A 411 -10.79 -8.27 -23.05
C LYS A 411 -10.35 -6.82 -22.95
N ASN A 412 -10.94 -5.96 -23.79
CA ASN A 412 -10.71 -4.50 -23.76
C ASN A 412 -9.21 -4.12 -23.75
N VAL A 413 -8.40 -4.77 -24.57
CA VAL A 413 -6.98 -4.43 -24.70
C VAL A 413 -6.80 -3.43 -25.84
N THR A 414 -6.06 -2.37 -25.59
CA THR A 414 -5.80 -1.28 -26.54
C THR A 414 -4.34 -1.28 -26.96
N PHE A 415 -4.11 -1.08 -28.28
CA PHE A 415 -2.78 -0.94 -28.86
C PHE A 415 -2.68 0.44 -29.53
N GLN A 416 -1.74 1.25 -29.08
CA GLN A 416 -1.51 2.61 -29.58
C GLN A 416 -0.08 2.72 -30.12
N SER A 417 0.06 3.17 -31.36
CA SER A 417 1.38 3.37 -31.99
C SER A 417 2.32 2.16 -31.89
N CYS A 418 1.77 0.95 -31.91
CA CYS A 418 2.54 -0.29 -31.80
C CYS A 418 2.92 -0.84 -33.17
N THR A 419 4.11 -1.44 -33.27
CA THR A 419 4.62 -2.11 -34.47
C THR A 419 4.71 -3.63 -34.27
N GLY A 420 4.46 -4.37 -35.33
CA GLY A 420 4.37 -5.84 -35.33
C GLY A 420 2.93 -6.36 -35.31
N GLU A 421 2.75 -7.68 -35.34
CA GLU A 421 1.42 -8.29 -35.21
C GLU A 421 0.87 -8.15 -33.82
N LYS A 422 -0.38 -7.74 -33.69
CA LYS A 422 -0.95 -7.32 -32.39
C LYS A 422 -1.30 -8.51 -31.51
N THR A 423 -1.82 -9.59 -32.10
CA THR A 423 -2.30 -10.75 -31.32
C THR A 423 -2.17 -12.02 -32.15
N GLN A 424 -1.62 -13.06 -31.55
CA GLN A 424 -1.60 -14.42 -32.10
C GLN A 424 -2.18 -15.38 -31.07
N GLN A 425 -3.15 -16.19 -31.52
CA GLN A 425 -3.70 -17.25 -30.67
C GLN A 425 -3.18 -18.60 -31.20
N MET A 426 -2.59 -19.37 -30.34
CA MET A 426 -2.14 -20.72 -30.61
C MET A 426 -3.12 -21.72 -29.95
N SER A 427 -3.49 -22.72 -30.69
CA SER A 427 -4.40 -23.82 -30.28
C SER A 427 -3.67 -24.89 -29.50
#